data_b300d23754fda9d5bbd524c751c069b2
#
_entry.id   b300d23754fda9d5bbd524c751c069b2
#
_cell.length_a   1.000
_cell.length_b   1.000
_cell.length_c   1.000
_cell.angle_alpha   90.00
_cell.angle_beta   90.00
_cell.angle_gamma   90.00
#
_symmetry.space_group_name_H-M   'P 1'
#
loop_
_entity.id
_entity.type
_entity.pdbx_description
1 polymer ?
#
loop_
_entity_poly.entity_id
_entity_poly.type
_entity_poly.pdbx_seq_one_letter_code
_entity_poly.pdbx_strand_id
1 'polypeptide(L)'
;LKKIHRELETELEQRQNQERFAEIYQKSLPLLQEQFLIQLVRGSLTPEQMQRQQKNLSVSLDANCFCVVSMKITEESDDYLSQFSVAESVNEMLQQVCPFRAFRYLDKIIYLLLLSAPSEMIRIQKALNEASHISKHYNQVAFSCGIGSICEKLEELPASFSQAMEALEY
;
A
#
# COMPACT_ATOMS: atom_id res chain seq x y z
N LEU A 1 20.87 -50.96 -2.34
CA LEU A 1 20.15 -50.48 -3.53
C LEU A 1 18.76 -49.89 -3.19
N LYS A 2 17.97 -50.61 -2.37
CA LYS A 2 16.64 -50.10 -1.96
C LYS A 2 16.70 -48.84 -1.06
N LYS A 3 17.72 -48.69 -0.21
CA LYS A 3 17.90 -47.51 0.67
C LYS A 3 18.25 -46.26 -0.15
N ILE A 4 19.12 -46.37 -1.14
CA ILE A 4 19.54 -45.26 -1.98
C ILE A 4 18.36 -44.78 -2.81
N HIS A 5 17.53 -45.67 -3.30
CA HIS A 5 16.35 -45.34 -4.08
C HIS A 5 15.30 -44.58 -3.24
N ARG A 6 15.10 -45.01 -1.99
CA ARG A 6 14.19 -44.30 -1.05
C ARG A 6 14.71 -42.92 -0.64
N GLU A 7 16.02 -42.78 -0.43
CA GLU A 7 16.63 -41.49 -0.12
C GLU A 7 16.46 -40.49 -1.26
N LEU A 8 16.64 -40.95 -2.51
CA LEU A 8 16.42 -40.13 -3.70
C LEU A 8 14.96 -39.72 -3.86
N GLU A 9 14.02 -40.63 -3.63
CA GLU A 9 12.58 -40.31 -3.68
C GLU A 9 12.20 -39.29 -2.61
N THR A 10 12.73 -39.41 -1.39
CA THR A 10 12.49 -38.48 -0.30
C THR A 10 13.06 -37.12 -0.62
N GLU A 11 14.26 -37.03 -1.18
CA GLU A 11 14.87 -35.79 -1.60
C GLU A 11 14.05 -35.10 -2.71
N LEU A 12 13.55 -35.86 -3.67
CA LEU A 12 12.71 -35.36 -4.75
C LEU A 12 11.38 -34.79 -4.21
N GLU A 13 10.75 -35.52 -3.28
CA GLU A 13 9.53 -35.06 -2.63
C GLU A 13 9.75 -33.76 -1.84
N GLN A 14 10.86 -33.67 -1.10
CA GLN A 14 11.21 -32.46 -0.37
C GLN A 14 11.44 -31.28 -1.29
N ARG A 15 12.11 -31.45 -2.41
CA ARG A 15 12.31 -30.41 -3.43
C ARG A 15 10.99 -29.97 -4.03
N GLN A 16 10.11 -30.90 -4.39
CA GLN A 16 8.79 -30.57 -4.92
C GLN A 16 7.94 -29.80 -3.91
N ASN A 17 8.01 -30.18 -2.64
CA ASN A 17 7.29 -29.48 -1.59
C ASN A 17 7.84 -28.07 -1.36
N GLN A 18 9.16 -27.89 -1.41
CA GLN A 18 9.79 -26.58 -1.31
C GLN A 18 9.43 -25.67 -2.48
N GLU A 19 9.41 -26.22 -3.70
CA GLU A 19 9.01 -25.48 -4.90
C GLU A 19 7.55 -25.06 -4.83
N ARG A 20 6.65 -25.95 -4.39
CA ARG A 20 5.24 -25.62 -4.18
C ARG A 20 5.05 -24.53 -3.13
N PHE A 21 5.79 -24.64 -2.03
CA PHE A 21 5.74 -23.66 -0.95
C PHE A 21 6.20 -22.30 -1.45
N ALA A 22 7.30 -22.25 -2.21
CA ALA A 22 7.81 -21.04 -2.81
C ALA A 22 6.81 -20.40 -3.79
N GLU A 23 6.14 -21.21 -4.61
CA GLU A 23 5.10 -20.72 -5.53
C GLU A 23 3.91 -20.14 -4.77
N ILE A 24 3.44 -20.83 -3.73
CA ILE A 24 2.33 -20.34 -2.88
C ILE A 24 2.72 -19.04 -2.21
N TYR A 25 3.95 -18.96 -1.69
CA TYR A 25 4.46 -17.75 -1.04
C TYR A 25 4.51 -16.58 -2.02
N GLN A 26 5.04 -16.80 -3.24
CA GLN A 26 5.12 -15.78 -4.27
C GLN A 26 3.74 -15.25 -4.68
N LYS A 27 2.76 -16.13 -4.82
CA LYS A 27 1.38 -15.75 -5.14
C LYS A 27 0.70 -15.00 -4.00
N SER A 28 1.05 -15.34 -2.76
CA SER A 28 0.45 -14.75 -1.56
C SER A 28 1.15 -13.46 -1.13
N LEU A 29 2.34 -13.18 -1.65
CA LEU A 29 3.17 -12.06 -1.21
C LEU A 29 2.45 -10.71 -1.31
N PRO A 30 1.78 -10.36 -2.42
CA PRO A 30 1.06 -9.08 -2.49
C PRO A 30 -0.01 -8.94 -1.42
N LEU A 31 -0.74 -10.01 -1.11
CA LEU A 31 -1.74 -10.01 -0.05
C LEU A 31 -1.11 -9.83 1.34
N LEU A 32 0.00 -10.51 1.59
CA LEU A 32 0.73 -10.40 2.85
C LEU A 32 1.30 -8.99 3.03
N GLN A 33 1.80 -8.39 1.95
CA GLN A 33 2.29 -7.01 1.97
C GLN A 33 1.15 -6.04 2.29
N GLU A 34 0.00 -6.22 1.68
CA GLU A 34 -1.19 -5.39 1.96
C GLU A 34 -1.63 -5.52 3.41
N GLN A 35 -1.71 -6.74 3.94
CA GLN A 35 -2.06 -6.97 5.33
C GLN A 35 -1.06 -6.32 6.29
N PHE A 36 0.22 -6.38 5.96
CA PHE A 36 1.25 -5.72 6.75
C PHE A 36 1.03 -4.20 6.81
N LEU A 37 0.74 -3.57 5.67
CA LEU A 37 0.49 -2.14 5.60
C LEU A 37 -0.76 -1.74 6.39
N ILE A 38 -1.81 -2.54 6.34
CA ILE A 38 -3.03 -2.32 7.13
C ILE A 38 -2.71 -2.39 8.63
N GLN A 39 -1.98 -3.41 9.07
CA GLN A 39 -1.59 -3.55 10.46
C GLN A 39 -0.71 -2.40 10.94
N LEU A 40 0.17 -1.93 10.06
CA LEU A 40 1.08 -0.82 10.34
C LEU A 40 0.31 0.47 10.64
N VAL A 41 -0.65 0.83 9.78
CA VAL A 41 -1.43 2.07 9.96
C VAL A 41 -2.46 1.95 11.09
N ARG A 42 -2.86 0.75 11.46
CA ARG A 42 -3.78 0.52 12.59
C ARG A 42 -3.08 0.44 13.93
N GLY A 43 -1.74 0.42 13.96
CA GLY A 43 -0.98 0.38 15.19
C GLY A 43 -0.95 -0.98 15.88
N SER A 44 -1.12 -2.06 15.12
CA SER A 44 -1.17 -3.43 15.65
C SER A 44 0.22 -4.06 15.80
N LEU A 45 1.29 -3.38 15.39
CA LEU A 45 2.64 -3.93 15.33
C LEU A 45 3.57 -3.24 16.33
N THR A 46 4.44 -4.03 16.96
CA THR A 46 5.57 -3.48 17.73
C THR A 46 6.67 -3.00 16.78
N PRO A 47 7.57 -2.10 17.21
CA PRO A 47 8.70 -1.67 16.35
C PRO A 47 9.54 -2.83 15.82
N GLU A 48 9.74 -3.87 16.63
CA GLU A 48 10.49 -5.05 16.23
C GLU A 48 9.76 -5.86 15.16
N GLN A 49 8.45 -6.00 15.30
CA GLN A 49 7.61 -6.64 14.28
C GLN A 49 7.60 -5.85 12.97
N MET A 50 7.56 -4.52 13.05
CA MET A 50 7.63 -3.65 11.87
C MET A 50 8.91 -3.91 11.07
N GLN A 51 10.06 -3.94 11.74
CA GLN A 51 11.35 -4.19 11.09
C GLN A 51 11.44 -5.58 10.50
N ARG A 52 10.99 -6.58 11.25
CA ARG A 52 11.03 -7.98 10.81
C ARG A 52 10.15 -8.19 9.57
N GLN A 53 8.95 -7.67 9.58
CA GLN A 53 8.02 -7.86 8.48
C GLN A 53 8.43 -7.09 7.21
N GLN A 54 9.01 -5.91 7.35
CA GLN A 54 9.58 -5.20 6.21
C GLN A 54 10.60 -6.07 5.48
N LYS A 55 11.48 -6.71 6.23
CA LYS A 55 12.51 -7.59 5.66
C LYS A 55 11.90 -8.85 5.06
N ASN A 56 11.02 -9.52 5.81
CA ASN A 56 10.43 -10.79 5.38
C ASN A 56 9.51 -10.64 4.17
N LEU A 57 8.81 -9.53 4.07
CA LEU A 57 7.86 -9.28 3.00
C LEU A 57 8.43 -8.40 1.87
N SER A 58 9.70 -8.06 1.95
CA SER A 58 10.37 -7.22 0.96
C SER A 58 9.68 -5.87 0.73
N VAL A 59 9.18 -5.27 1.81
CA VAL A 59 8.57 -3.94 1.78
C VAL A 59 9.54 -2.97 2.43
N SER A 60 10.09 -2.06 1.63
CA SER A 60 10.97 -1.01 2.14
C SER A 60 10.15 0.24 2.46
N LEU A 61 10.27 0.70 3.70
CA LEU A 61 9.63 1.94 4.17
C LEU A 61 10.70 2.91 4.66
N ASP A 62 11.79 2.99 3.92
CA ASP A 62 12.92 3.86 4.25
C ASP A 62 12.68 5.26 3.71
N ALA A 63 12.41 6.20 4.62
CA ALA A 63 12.15 7.58 4.27
C ALA A 63 12.42 8.47 5.50
N ASN A 64 12.60 9.78 5.24
CA ASN A 64 12.83 10.74 6.31
C ASN A 64 11.55 11.10 7.07
N CYS A 65 10.42 11.09 6.37
CA CYS A 65 9.12 11.28 7.00
C CYS A 65 8.03 10.60 6.20
N PHE A 66 6.84 10.49 6.80
CA PHE A 66 5.72 9.74 6.27
C PHE A 66 4.44 10.57 6.38
N CYS A 67 3.50 10.30 5.49
CA CYS A 67 2.17 10.88 5.56
C CYS A 67 1.16 9.89 5.00
N VAL A 68 0.01 9.78 5.63
CA VAL A 68 -1.07 8.93 5.13
C VAL A 68 -2.10 9.82 4.42
N VAL A 69 -2.47 9.40 3.21
CA VAL A 69 -3.55 10.02 2.45
C VAL A 69 -4.60 8.95 2.21
N SER A 70 -5.86 9.25 2.50
CA SER A 70 -6.99 8.40 2.19
C SER A 70 -7.74 8.97 1.00
N MET A 71 -8.23 8.11 0.12
CA MET A 71 -8.99 8.50 -1.06
C MET A 71 -10.28 7.69 -1.14
N LYS A 72 -11.38 8.38 -1.36
CA LYS A 72 -12.67 7.75 -1.62
C LYS A 72 -13.20 8.24 -2.95
N ILE A 73 -13.53 7.30 -3.82
CA ILE A 73 -14.16 7.61 -5.11
C ILE A 73 -15.66 7.77 -4.84
N THR A 74 -16.18 8.96 -5.13
CA THR A 74 -17.55 9.36 -4.77
C THR A 74 -18.49 9.21 -5.96
N GLU A 75 -18.49 8.08 -6.61
CA GLU A 75 -19.37 7.86 -7.75
C GLU A 75 -20.49 6.89 -7.43
N GLU A 76 -21.67 7.20 -7.95
CA GLU A 76 -22.86 6.36 -7.82
C GLU A 76 -22.90 5.22 -8.84
N SER A 77 -21.98 5.20 -9.82
CA SER A 77 -21.99 4.16 -10.84
C SER A 77 -21.12 2.97 -10.46
N ASP A 78 -21.61 1.77 -10.76
CA ASP A 78 -20.90 0.51 -10.56
C ASP A 78 -19.81 0.27 -11.63
N ASP A 79 -19.33 1.31 -12.28
CA ASP A 79 -18.33 1.18 -13.34
C ASP A 79 -16.91 1.03 -12.76
N TYR A 80 -16.50 -0.22 -12.62
CA TYR A 80 -15.16 -0.57 -12.13
C TYR A 80 -14.03 -0.03 -13.02
N LEU A 81 -14.27 0.11 -14.32
CA LEU A 81 -13.24 0.63 -15.24
C LEU A 81 -12.95 2.10 -14.96
N SER A 82 -13.98 2.92 -14.73
CA SER A 82 -13.80 4.33 -14.38
C SER A 82 -13.06 4.48 -13.05
N GLN A 83 -13.42 3.67 -12.05
CA GLN A 83 -12.73 3.69 -10.75
C GLN A 83 -11.27 3.27 -10.88
N PHE A 84 -11.00 2.24 -11.67
CA PHE A 84 -9.65 1.77 -11.93
C PHE A 84 -8.83 2.86 -12.64
N SER A 85 -9.41 3.53 -13.63
CA SER A 85 -8.74 4.61 -14.36
C SER A 85 -8.37 5.79 -13.46
N VAL A 86 -9.25 6.14 -12.53
CA VAL A 86 -8.98 7.19 -11.55
C VAL A 86 -7.81 6.81 -10.64
N ALA A 87 -7.84 5.59 -10.11
CA ALA A 87 -6.77 5.10 -9.25
C ALA A 87 -5.42 5.09 -9.96
N GLU A 88 -5.40 4.64 -11.22
CA GLU A 88 -4.18 4.65 -12.04
C GLU A 88 -3.67 6.08 -12.30
N SER A 89 -4.55 7.02 -12.59
CA SER A 89 -4.17 8.42 -12.79
C SER A 89 -3.55 9.03 -11.54
N VAL A 90 -4.14 8.77 -10.39
CA VAL A 90 -3.60 9.25 -9.11
C VAL A 90 -2.22 8.64 -8.85
N ASN A 91 -2.09 7.33 -9.07
CA ASN A 91 -0.81 6.63 -8.89
C ASN A 91 0.29 7.23 -9.78
N GLU A 92 0.00 7.47 -11.05
CA GLU A 92 0.95 8.05 -11.99
C GLU A 92 1.42 9.44 -11.54
N MET A 93 0.50 10.27 -11.08
CA MET A 93 0.84 11.62 -10.62
C MET A 93 1.63 11.61 -9.32
N LEU A 94 1.27 10.76 -8.37
CA LEU A 94 2.00 10.63 -7.12
C LEU A 94 3.41 10.07 -7.30
N GLN A 95 3.59 9.14 -8.23
CA GLN A 95 4.91 8.56 -8.53
C GLN A 95 5.92 9.62 -8.98
N GLN A 96 5.46 10.68 -9.60
CA GLN A 96 6.35 11.78 -10.02
C GLN A 96 6.83 12.63 -8.86
N VAL A 97 6.19 12.55 -7.71
CA VAL A 97 6.53 13.38 -6.55
C VAL A 97 7.34 12.60 -5.51
N CYS A 98 6.89 11.42 -5.13
CA CYS A 98 7.55 10.63 -4.10
C CYS A 98 7.21 9.14 -4.25
N PRO A 99 8.05 8.26 -3.67
CA PRO A 99 7.65 6.86 -3.50
C PRO A 99 6.47 6.75 -2.56
N PHE A 100 5.63 5.76 -2.77
CA PHE A 100 4.49 5.49 -1.90
C PHE A 100 4.12 4.02 -1.95
N ARG A 101 3.31 3.60 -0.96
CA ARG A 101 2.66 2.30 -0.94
C ARG A 101 1.16 2.51 -0.89
N ALA A 102 0.44 1.92 -1.85
CA ALA A 102 -1.01 2.01 -1.91
C ALA A 102 -1.64 0.68 -1.52
N PHE A 103 -2.75 0.74 -0.80
CA PHE A 103 -3.50 -0.45 -0.43
C PHE A 103 -4.97 -0.10 -0.24
N ARG A 104 -5.82 -1.12 -0.31
CA ARG A 104 -7.25 -0.93 -0.06
C ARG A 104 -7.58 -1.16 1.41
N TYR A 105 -8.43 -0.30 1.94
CA TYR A 105 -8.98 -0.43 3.27
C TYR A 105 -10.47 -0.07 3.24
N LEU A 106 -11.35 -1.05 3.42
CA LEU A 106 -12.79 -0.90 3.25
C LEU A 106 -13.10 -0.40 1.84
N ASP A 107 -13.86 0.69 1.71
CA ASP A 107 -14.22 1.31 0.43
C ASP A 107 -13.24 2.41 -0.01
N LYS A 108 -12.05 2.46 0.62
CA LYS A 108 -11.08 3.53 0.40
C LYS A 108 -9.76 2.99 -0.12
N ILE A 109 -9.01 3.84 -0.79
CA ILE A 109 -7.63 3.58 -1.16
C ILE A 109 -6.74 4.41 -0.23
N ILE A 110 -5.77 3.78 0.39
CA ILE A 110 -4.87 4.41 1.34
C ILE A 110 -3.49 4.51 0.70
N TYR A 111 -2.89 5.69 0.79
CA TYR A 111 -1.54 5.95 0.30
C TYR A 111 -0.65 6.25 1.48
N LEU A 112 0.37 5.44 1.67
CA LEU A 112 1.45 5.71 2.61
C LEU A 112 2.58 6.39 1.84
N LEU A 113 2.72 7.69 2.01
CA LEU A 113 3.70 8.49 1.30
C LEU A 113 5.05 8.44 2.01
N LEU A 114 6.10 8.17 1.25
CA LEU A 114 7.49 8.12 1.73
C LEU A 114 8.19 9.39 1.30
N LEU A 115 8.32 10.34 2.22
CA LEU A 115 8.76 11.70 1.92
C LEU A 115 10.22 11.91 2.30
N SER A 116 10.93 12.71 1.50
CA SER A 116 12.28 13.17 1.82
C SER A 116 12.25 14.36 2.77
N ALA A 117 11.22 15.21 2.67
CA ALA A 117 11.05 16.40 3.50
C ALA A 117 9.57 16.77 3.58
N PRO A 118 9.15 17.43 4.69
CA PRO A 118 7.75 17.89 4.81
C PRO A 118 7.31 18.83 3.70
N SER A 119 8.22 19.57 3.10
CA SER A 119 7.92 20.51 2.01
C SER A 119 7.39 19.82 0.75
N GLU A 120 7.59 18.53 0.59
CA GLU A 120 7.03 17.77 -0.54
C GLU A 120 5.51 17.71 -0.51
N MET A 121 4.88 17.95 0.62
CA MET A 121 3.42 17.94 0.74
C MET A 121 2.74 18.99 -0.16
N ILE A 122 3.40 20.09 -0.45
CA ILE A 122 2.87 21.10 -1.38
C ILE A 122 2.73 20.48 -2.77
N ARG A 123 3.72 19.73 -3.21
CA ARG A 123 3.69 19.04 -4.50
C ARG A 123 2.67 17.90 -4.52
N ILE A 124 2.51 17.19 -3.39
CA ILE A 124 1.50 16.14 -3.24
C ILE A 124 0.09 16.73 -3.37
N GLN A 125 -0.20 17.84 -2.68
CA GLN A 125 -1.50 18.49 -2.75
C GLN A 125 -1.79 18.97 -4.17
N LYS A 126 -0.80 19.53 -4.84
CA LYS A 126 -0.92 19.95 -6.22
C LYS A 126 -1.21 18.79 -7.16
N ALA A 127 -0.51 17.67 -6.99
CA ALA A 127 -0.72 16.46 -7.79
C ALA A 127 -2.14 15.91 -7.59
N LEU A 128 -2.63 15.87 -6.36
CA LEU A 128 -3.98 15.39 -6.06
C LEU A 128 -5.04 16.32 -6.65
N ASN A 129 -4.84 17.63 -6.61
CA ASN A 129 -5.74 18.59 -7.22
C ASN A 129 -5.79 18.44 -8.74
N GLU A 130 -4.65 18.26 -9.38
CA GLU A 130 -4.59 18.03 -10.82
C GLU A 130 -5.27 16.71 -11.20
N ALA A 131 -5.03 15.64 -10.44
CA ALA A 131 -5.69 14.36 -10.65
C ALA A 131 -7.21 14.49 -10.49
N SER A 132 -7.67 15.26 -9.51
CA SER A 132 -9.10 15.52 -9.31
C SER A 132 -9.72 16.23 -10.50
N HIS A 133 -9.04 17.23 -11.05
CA HIS A 133 -9.49 17.95 -12.24
C HIS A 133 -9.59 17.02 -13.45
N ILE A 134 -8.57 16.22 -13.67
CA ILE A 134 -8.53 15.27 -14.80
C ILE A 134 -9.66 14.24 -14.67
N SER A 135 -9.86 13.70 -13.47
CA SER A 135 -10.91 12.70 -13.24
C SER A 135 -12.31 13.24 -13.49
N LYS A 136 -12.60 14.45 -13.02
CA LYS A 136 -13.91 15.08 -13.25
C LYS A 136 -14.14 15.40 -14.72
N HIS A 137 -13.11 15.90 -15.39
CA HIS A 137 -13.24 16.39 -16.78
C HIS A 137 -13.27 15.26 -17.79
N TYR A 138 -12.40 14.26 -17.67
CA TYR A 138 -12.25 13.20 -18.66
C TYR A 138 -13.01 11.92 -18.32
N ASN A 139 -13.08 11.55 -17.06
CA ASN A 139 -13.73 10.32 -16.62
C ASN A 139 -15.11 10.54 -16.00
N GLN A 140 -15.47 11.79 -15.72
CA GLN A 140 -16.70 12.19 -15.03
C GLN A 140 -16.84 11.51 -13.66
N VAL A 141 -15.70 11.23 -13.02
CA VAL A 141 -15.63 10.60 -11.71
C VAL A 141 -15.01 11.59 -10.73
N ALA A 142 -15.65 11.75 -9.59
CA ALA A 142 -15.14 12.57 -8.51
C ALA A 142 -14.53 11.69 -7.42
N PHE A 143 -13.49 12.19 -6.79
CA PHE A 143 -12.95 11.55 -5.59
C PHE A 143 -12.62 12.62 -4.53
N SER A 144 -12.61 12.20 -3.28
CA SER A 144 -12.23 13.02 -2.15
C SER A 144 -10.98 12.45 -1.50
N CYS A 145 -10.12 13.31 -0.98
CA CYS A 145 -8.92 12.88 -0.26
C CYS A 145 -8.91 13.46 1.14
N GLY A 146 -8.50 12.63 2.11
CA GLY A 146 -8.17 13.08 3.44
C GLY A 146 -6.67 12.99 3.64
N ILE A 147 -6.04 14.01 4.16
CA ILE A 147 -4.60 14.06 4.37
C ILE A 147 -4.32 14.08 5.87
N GLY A 148 -3.52 13.13 6.33
CA GLY A 148 -3.09 13.05 7.72
C GLY A 148 -1.89 13.93 8.00
N SER A 149 -1.47 13.94 9.26
CA SER A 149 -0.27 14.68 9.67
C SER A 149 1.00 13.99 9.16
N ILE A 150 2.05 14.79 8.99
CA ILE A 150 3.38 14.26 8.65
C ILE A 150 4.01 13.73 9.93
N CYS A 151 4.58 12.54 9.85
CA CYS A 151 5.28 11.91 10.96
C CYS A 151 6.68 11.45 10.56
N GLU A 152 7.58 11.41 11.54
CA GLU A 152 8.97 11.04 11.30
C GLU A 152 9.24 9.55 11.57
N LYS A 153 8.37 8.90 12.32
CA LYS A 153 8.52 7.50 12.73
C LYS A 153 7.33 6.67 12.32
N LEU A 154 7.56 5.39 12.01
CA LEU A 154 6.50 4.46 11.63
C LEU A 154 5.48 4.26 12.75
N GLU A 155 5.90 4.36 14.01
CA GLU A 155 5.03 4.21 15.17
C GLU A 155 3.98 5.33 15.27
N GLU A 156 4.21 6.44 14.58
CA GLU A 156 3.27 7.59 14.55
C GLU A 156 2.24 7.48 13.42
N LEU A 157 2.37 6.51 12.53
CA LEU A 157 1.46 6.32 11.40
C LEU A 157 -0.01 6.15 11.79
N PRO A 158 -0.35 5.46 12.89
CA PRO A 158 -1.77 5.34 13.27
C PRO A 158 -2.46 6.69 13.48
N ALA A 159 -1.76 7.68 14.03
CA ALA A 159 -2.31 9.02 14.19
C ALA A 159 -2.56 9.70 12.83
N SER A 160 -1.60 9.60 11.91
CA SER A 160 -1.74 10.14 10.55
C SER A 160 -2.89 9.45 9.81
N PHE A 161 -3.02 8.14 9.94
CA PHE A 161 -4.10 7.37 9.34
C PHE A 161 -5.47 7.80 9.88
N SER A 162 -5.62 7.92 11.20
CA SER A 162 -6.87 8.38 11.81
C SER A 162 -7.28 9.76 11.31
N GLN A 163 -6.33 10.68 11.23
CA GLN A 163 -6.60 12.03 10.73
C GLN A 163 -7.01 12.02 9.26
N ALA A 164 -6.35 11.22 8.45
CA ALA A 164 -6.70 11.08 7.03
C ALA A 164 -8.12 10.52 6.86
N MET A 165 -8.50 9.55 7.68
CA MET A 165 -9.84 8.97 7.65
C MET A 165 -10.91 9.95 8.14
N GLU A 166 -10.63 10.69 9.20
CA GLU A 166 -11.54 11.72 9.72
C GLU A 166 -11.77 12.83 8.70
N ALA A 167 -10.72 13.24 8.02
CA ALA A 167 -10.81 14.31 7.02
C ALA A 167 -11.73 13.94 5.86
N LEU A 168 -11.88 12.66 5.54
CA LEU A 168 -12.82 12.19 4.51
C LEU A 168 -14.28 12.30 4.94
N GLU A 169 -14.57 12.27 6.23
CA GLU A 169 -15.93 12.31 6.75
C GLU A 169 -16.52 13.73 6.72
N TYR A 170 -15.68 14.72 6.55
CA TYR A 170 -16.06 16.12 6.46
C TYR A 170 -15.89 16.62 5.03
#